data_46f3c3c030250fb615773422a7418ee8
#
_entry.id   46f3c3c030250fb615773422a7418ee8
#
_cell.length_a   1.000
_cell.length_b   1.000
_cell.length_c   1.000
_cell.angle_alpha   90.00
_cell.angle_beta   90.00
_cell.angle_gamma   90.00
#
_symmetry.space_group_name_H-M   'P 1'
#
loop_
_entity.id
_entity.type
_entity.pdbx_description
1 polymer ?
#
loop_
_entity_poly.entity_id
_entity_poly.type
_entity_poly.pdbx_seq_one_letter_code
_entity_poly.pdbx_strand_id
1 'polypeptide(L)'
;MFGTATSANATRVLLLGSGELGKEVAIECQRLGLEVIACDRYADAPAMQVAHRSYVLDMLDGKALEEIINKEQPAYVVPEIEAIATDKLVDLEEKGLNVVPTAKATKLTMNREGIRRLAAEELDLSTSPYRFADNYDDFKAAVEHVGIPCVVKPVMSSSGKGQSVIKTVDDIEKAWDYAQEGGRTGAGRVIVEGFIDFDYEITLLTVRAVDGVHFCAPIGHRQEDGDYRESWQPQAMSENAIKAAEYTAEKVVNALGGYGIFGVELFVKGDKVIFNEVSPRPHDTGMVTMISQEMSEFALHVRAFTGMPINKIVQYGPSASAVILGQGTSTDIRFDNLAKALAQPQTQVRLFGKPEIDGRRRLGVVLTRRKTIEESVQDAVENAKKVKIVY
;
A
#
# COMPACT_ATOMS: atom_id res chain seq x y z
N MET A 1 -9.73 -5.37 -26.12
CA MET A 1 -8.79 -6.15 -26.97
C MET A 1 -7.39 -5.71 -26.63
N PHE A 2 -6.45 -6.64 -26.36
CA PHE A 2 -5.05 -6.32 -26.06
C PHE A 2 -4.18 -6.58 -27.28
N GLY A 3 -3.26 -5.64 -27.53
CA GLY A 3 -2.20 -5.83 -28.51
C GLY A 3 -0.97 -6.49 -27.87
N THR A 4 -0.18 -7.20 -28.65
CA THR A 4 1.04 -7.87 -28.18
C THR A 4 2.11 -6.84 -27.80
N ALA A 5 2.76 -7.03 -26.68
CA ALA A 5 3.86 -6.17 -26.22
C ALA A 5 4.94 -6.01 -27.30
N THR A 6 5.57 -4.86 -27.36
CA THR A 6 6.61 -4.44 -28.34
C THR A 6 6.14 -4.31 -29.80
N SER A 7 4.86 -4.56 -30.09
CA SER A 7 4.25 -4.34 -31.40
C SER A 7 3.70 -2.91 -31.55
N ALA A 8 3.37 -2.52 -32.76
CA ALA A 8 2.73 -1.23 -33.02
C ALA A 8 1.37 -1.08 -32.32
N ASN A 9 0.69 -2.20 -32.06
CA ASN A 9 -0.63 -2.27 -31.41
C ASN A 9 -0.54 -2.63 -29.90
N ALA A 10 0.64 -2.53 -29.29
CA ALA A 10 0.83 -2.88 -27.89
C ALA A 10 -0.11 -2.11 -26.97
N THR A 11 -0.73 -2.81 -26.03
CA THR A 11 -1.47 -2.17 -24.93
C THR A 11 -0.49 -1.82 -23.82
N ARG A 12 -0.27 -0.53 -23.60
CA ARG A 12 0.79 -0.02 -22.71
C ARG A 12 0.25 0.34 -21.35
N VAL A 13 1.01 -0.04 -20.33
CA VAL A 13 0.78 0.31 -18.93
C VAL A 13 1.98 1.13 -18.44
N LEU A 14 1.73 2.33 -17.95
CA LEU A 14 2.72 3.20 -17.33
C LEU A 14 2.60 3.12 -15.82
N LEU A 15 3.61 2.54 -15.15
CA LEU A 15 3.70 2.49 -13.70
C LEU A 15 4.36 3.76 -13.17
N LEU A 16 3.72 4.40 -12.20
CA LEU A 16 4.24 5.56 -11.46
C LEU A 16 4.62 5.13 -10.04
N GLY A 17 5.87 4.77 -9.86
CA GLY A 17 6.44 4.05 -8.74
C GLY A 17 6.89 2.66 -9.19
N SER A 18 8.16 2.36 -8.98
CA SER A 18 8.80 1.13 -9.44
C SER A 18 9.39 0.31 -8.30
N GLY A 19 8.79 0.38 -7.12
CA GLY A 19 9.16 -0.40 -5.95
C GLY A 19 8.83 -1.89 -6.07
N GLU A 20 8.87 -2.58 -4.95
CA GLU A 20 8.57 -4.01 -4.85
C GLU A 20 7.15 -4.37 -5.28
N LEU A 21 6.16 -3.55 -4.92
CA LEU A 21 4.77 -3.77 -5.32
C LEU A 21 4.61 -3.54 -6.82
N GLY A 22 5.17 -2.44 -7.33
CA GLY A 22 5.18 -2.15 -8.77
C GLY A 22 5.85 -3.24 -9.60
N LYS A 23 6.88 -3.92 -9.08
CA LYS A 23 7.51 -5.07 -9.74
C LYS A 23 6.52 -6.23 -9.93
N GLU A 24 5.77 -6.59 -8.91
CA GLU A 24 4.78 -7.66 -9.00
C GLU A 24 3.61 -7.26 -9.92
N VAL A 25 3.16 -5.99 -9.90
CA VAL A 25 2.18 -5.47 -10.88
C VAL A 25 2.71 -5.57 -12.30
N ALA A 26 3.98 -5.20 -12.54
CA ALA A 26 4.60 -5.32 -13.86
C ALA A 26 4.61 -6.77 -14.35
N ILE A 27 4.96 -7.72 -13.50
CA ILE A 27 4.97 -9.15 -13.82
C ILE A 27 3.55 -9.62 -14.18
N GLU A 28 2.53 -9.24 -13.41
CA GLU A 28 1.15 -9.62 -13.71
C GLU A 28 0.62 -8.96 -14.99
N CYS A 29 0.98 -7.73 -15.28
CA CYS A 29 0.70 -7.09 -16.56
C CYS A 29 1.28 -7.89 -17.74
N GLN A 30 2.54 -8.33 -17.63
CA GLN A 30 3.21 -9.13 -18.66
C GLN A 30 2.58 -10.51 -18.85
N ARG A 31 2.02 -11.13 -17.80
CA ARG A 31 1.25 -12.39 -17.92
C ARG A 31 0.03 -12.24 -18.83
N LEU A 32 -0.54 -11.05 -18.91
CA LEU A 32 -1.65 -10.71 -19.83
C LEU A 32 -1.17 -10.13 -21.17
N GLY A 33 0.13 -10.14 -21.44
CA GLY A 33 0.71 -9.64 -22.69
C GLY A 33 0.79 -8.12 -22.80
N LEU A 34 0.59 -7.38 -21.70
CA LEU A 34 0.67 -5.92 -21.68
C LEU A 34 2.13 -5.45 -21.74
N GLU A 35 2.36 -4.33 -22.41
CA GLU A 35 3.65 -3.68 -22.46
C GLU A 35 3.81 -2.72 -21.28
N VAL A 36 4.81 -2.96 -20.43
CA VAL A 36 5.02 -2.22 -19.18
C VAL A 36 6.13 -1.20 -19.34
N ILE A 37 5.85 0.04 -18.96
CA ILE A 37 6.79 1.15 -18.83
C ILE A 37 6.84 1.54 -17.35
N ALA A 38 8.04 1.54 -16.76
CA ALA A 38 8.23 1.79 -15.33
C ALA A 38 8.91 3.15 -15.10
N CYS A 39 8.32 3.98 -14.21
CA CYS A 39 8.87 5.27 -13.82
C CYS A 39 9.20 5.31 -12.33
N ASP A 40 10.35 5.87 -11.97
CA ASP A 40 10.72 6.17 -10.59
C ASP A 40 11.71 7.33 -10.53
N ARG A 41 11.97 7.86 -9.33
CA ARG A 41 12.94 8.94 -9.09
C ARG A 41 14.41 8.50 -9.16
N TYR A 42 14.67 7.18 -9.14
CA TYR A 42 16.01 6.60 -9.17
C TYR A 42 16.09 5.45 -10.17
N ALA A 43 17.29 5.21 -10.70
CA ALA A 43 17.53 4.15 -11.68
C ALA A 43 17.52 2.76 -11.02
N ASP A 44 17.31 1.74 -11.85
CA ASP A 44 17.38 0.32 -11.47
C ASP A 44 16.40 -0.07 -10.36
N ALA A 45 15.32 0.69 -10.19
CA ALA A 45 14.25 0.36 -9.28
C ALA A 45 13.65 -1.02 -9.59
N PRO A 46 13.10 -1.76 -8.60
CA PRO A 46 12.65 -3.15 -8.75
C PRO A 46 11.78 -3.42 -9.98
N ALA A 47 10.79 -2.60 -10.28
CA ALA A 47 9.92 -2.79 -11.44
C ALA A 47 10.64 -2.47 -12.78
N MET A 48 11.63 -1.56 -12.78
CA MET A 48 12.43 -1.26 -13.99
C MET A 48 13.22 -2.47 -14.47
N GLN A 49 13.59 -3.38 -13.56
CA GLN A 49 14.35 -4.59 -13.88
C GLN A 49 13.53 -5.61 -14.69
N VAL A 50 12.21 -5.51 -14.67
CA VAL A 50 11.31 -6.42 -15.38
C VAL A 50 10.43 -5.72 -16.42
N ALA A 51 10.38 -4.40 -16.45
CA ALA A 51 9.62 -3.64 -17.43
C ALA A 51 10.26 -3.70 -18.83
N HIS A 52 9.47 -3.42 -19.86
CA HIS A 52 9.98 -3.34 -21.25
C HIS A 52 10.82 -2.07 -21.48
N ARG A 53 10.48 -0.99 -20.79
CA ARG A 53 11.19 0.30 -20.80
C ARG A 53 11.08 0.96 -19.43
N SER A 54 12.00 1.88 -19.15
CA SER A 54 11.96 2.64 -17.91
C SER A 54 12.41 4.08 -18.10
N TYR A 55 11.94 4.96 -17.19
CA TYR A 55 12.32 6.37 -17.13
C TYR A 55 12.62 6.77 -15.69
N VAL A 56 13.68 7.53 -15.51
CA VAL A 56 14.01 8.19 -14.25
C VAL A 56 13.55 9.63 -14.32
N LEU A 57 12.62 10.03 -13.48
CA LEU A 57 12.10 11.40 -13.43
C LEU A 57 11.63 11.75 -12.02
N ASP A 58 11.61 13.05 -11.71
CA ASP A 58 10.89 13.52 -10.54
C ASP A 58 9.37 13.44 -10.83
N MET A 59 8.69 12.51 -10.19
CA MET A 59 7.26 12.30 -10.40
C MET A 59 6.38 13.40 -9.79
N LEU A 60 6.96 14.31 -9.00
CA LEU A 60 6.31 15.55 -8.56
C LEU A 60 6.37 16.65 -9.63
N ASP A 61 7.24 16.52 -10.66
CA ASP A 61 7.24 17.39 -11.82
C ASP A 61 6.13 16.98 -12.81
N GLY A 62 5.00 17.68 -12.73
CA GLY A 62 3.86 17.42 -13.61
C GLY A 62 4.16 17.61 -15.11
N LYS A 63 5.15 18.45 -15.46
CA LYS A 63 5.53 18.65 -16.86
C LYS A 63 6.32 17.45 -17.39
N ALA A 64 7.33 16.99 -16.65
CA ALA A 64 8.10 15.79 -16.99
C ALA A 64 7.19 14.56 -17.09
N LEU A 65 6.22 14.43 -16.16
CA LEU A 65 5.22 13.36 -16.18
C LEU A 65 4.35 13.40 -17.45
N GLU A 66 3.82 14.58 -17.81
CA GLU A 66 3.03 14.78 -19.04
C GLU A 66 3.82 14.47 -20.30
N GLU A 67 5.12 14.84 -20.37
CA GLU A 67 5.98 14.53 -21.50
C GLU A 67 6.15 13.02 -21.71
N ILE A 68 6.33 12.24 -20.64
CA ILE A 68 6.42 10.78 -20.72
C ILE A 68 5.09 10.16 -21.13
N ILE A 69 3.97 10.61 -20.55
CA ILE A 69 2.63 10.15 -20.92
C ILE A 69 2.37 10.40 -22.41
N ASN A 70 2.67 11.59 -22.89
CA ASN A 70 2.50 11.94 -24.31
C ASN A 70 3.42 11.14 -25.23
N LYS A 71 4.63 10.81 -24.81
CA LYS A 71 5.57 10.00 -25.58
C LYS A 71 5.12 8.54 -25.68
N GLU A 72 4.69 7.95 -24.56
CA GLU A 72 4.38 6.53 -24.47
C GLU A 72 2.95 6.20 -24.85
N GLN A 73 2.02 7.15 -24.77
CA GLN A 73 0.59 6.97 -25.05
C GLN A 73 0.01 5.72 -24.34
N PRO A 74 0.13 5.63 -23.00
CA PRO A 74 -0.32 4.45 -22.28
C PRO A 74 -1.84 4.31 -22.30
N ALA A 75 -2.34 3.07 -22.39
CA ALA A 75 -3.73 2.75 -22.20
C ALA A 75 -4.17 2.86 -20.72
N TYR A 76 -3.20 2.67 -19.81
CA TYR A 76 -3.40 2.74 -18.36
C TYR A 76 -2.21 3.42 -17.69
N VAL A 77 -2.48 4.37 -16.79
CA VAL A 77 -1.50 4.96 -15.88
C VAL A 77 -1.79 4.44 -14.48
N VAL A 78 -0.83 3.78 -13.86
CA VAL A 78 -1.01 3.05 -12.60
C VAL A 78 -0.07 3.62 -11.53
N PRO A 79 -0.58 4.48 -10.64
CA PRO A 79 0.14 4.95 -9.47
C PRO A 79 0.42 3.82 -8.47
N GLU A 80 1.68 3.68 -8.05
CA GLU A 80 2.15 2.71 -7.06
C GLU A 80 2.75 3.39 -5.82
N ILE A 81 2.86 4.72 -5.85
CA ILE A 81 3.28 5.54 -4.72
C ILE A 81 2.42 6.79 -4.64
N GLU A 82 2.45 7.47 -3.50
CA GLU A 82 1.67 8.68 -3.27
C GLU A 82 2.41 9.97 -3.70
N ALA A 83 3.75 9.95 -3.82
CA ALA A 83 4.55 11.13 -4.19
C ALA A 83 4.56 11.36 -5.71
N ILE A 84 3.43 11.80 -6.25
CA ILE A 84 3.19 12.04 -7.68
C ILE A 84 2.51 13.39 -7.84
N ALA A 85 2.68 14.04 -9.01
CA ALA A 85 1.97 15.26 -9.40
C ALA A 85 0.47 14.97 -9.67
N THR A 86 -0.29 14.69 -8.58
CA THR A 86 -1.67 14.24 -8.67
C THR A 86 -2.60 15.25 -9.30
N ASP A 87 -2.36 16.56 -9.14
CA ASP A 87 -3.14 17.60 -9.82
C ASP A 87 -3.00 17.49 -11.33
N LYS A 88 -1.77 17.22 -11.82
CA LYS A 88 -1.54 16.98 -13.25
C LYS A 88 -2.25 15.72 -13.75
N LEU A 89 -2.28 14.64 -12.94
CA LEU A 89 -3.03 13.43 -13.30
C LEU A 89 -4.53 13.70 -13.40
N VAL A 90 -5.10 14.50 -12.50
CA VAL A 90 -6.52 14.92 -12.57
C VAL A 90 -6.79 15.67 -13.88
N ASP A 91 -5.97 16.68 -14.21
CA ASP A 91 -6.11 17.44 -15.45
C ASP A 91 -6.03 16.56 -16.72
N LEU A 92 -5.19 15.52 -16.69
CA LEU A 92 -5.01 14.59 -17.80
C LEU A 92 -6.16 13.57 -17.87
N GLU A 93 -6.66 13.10 -16.72
CA GLU A 93 -7.83 12.22 -16.63
C GLU A 93 -9.10 12.89 -17.19
N GLU A 94 -9.31 14.19 -16.91
CA GLU A 94 -10.39 15.00 -17.51
C GLU A 94 -10.26 15.10 -19.04
N LYS A 95 -9.07 14.95 -19.60
CA LYS A 95 -8.78 14.91 -21.03
C LYS A 95 -8.85 13.50 -21.63
N GLY A 96 -9.22 12.50 -20.83
CA GLY A 96 -9.43 11.13 -21.28
C GLY A 96 -8.31 10.14 -20.97
N LEU A 97 -7.28 10.53 -20.19
CA LEU A 97 -6.28 9.60 -19.69
C LEU A 97 -6.93 8.63 -18.69
N ASN A 98 -6.62 7.35 -18.81
CA ASN A 98 -7.13 6.33 -17.89
C ASN A 98 -6.15 6.14 -16.74
N VAL A 99 -6.43 6.74 -15.58
CA VAL A 99 -5.65 6.60 -14.34
C VAL A 99 -6.31 5.56 -13.44
N VAL A 100 -5.55 4.70 -12.80
CA VAL A 100 -6.00 3.54 -12.03
C VAL A 100 -5.79 3.75 -10.52
N PRO A 101 -6.80 3.54 -9.69
CA PRO A 101 -8.21 3.37 -10.04
C PRO A 101 -8.83 4.66 -10.60
N THR A 102 -8.45 5.84 -10.10
CA THR A 102 -8.71 7.18 -10.62
C THR A 102 -7.66 8.17 -10.11
N ALA A 103 -7.42 9.26 -10.84
CA ALA A 103 -6.56 10.34 -10.37
C ALA A 103 -7.13 11.00 -9.09
N LYS A 104 -8.45 11.13 -9.00
CA LYS A 104 -9.15 11.61 -7.79
C LYS A 104 -8.87 10.72 -6.58
N ALA A 105 -8.94 9.40 -6.73
CA ALA A 105 -8.64 8.47 -5.63
C ALA A 105 -7.20 8.63 -5.15
N THR A 106 -6.23 8.68 -6.07
CA THR A 106 -4.82 8.88 -5.76
C THR A 106 -4.59 10.20 -5.02
N LYS A 107 -5.21 11.29 -5.48
CA LYS A 107 -5.11 12.62 -4.84
C LYS A 107 -5.73 12.65 -3.43
N LEU A 108 -6.92 12.07 -3.27
CA LEU A 108 -7.62 12.04 -1.96
C LEU A 108 -6.85 11.22 -0.92
N THR A 109 -6.31 10.07 -1.31
CA THR A 109 -5.61 9.18 -0.36
C THR A 109 -4.20 9.66 -0.03
N MET A 110 -3.59 10.49 -0.89
CA MET A 110 -2.34 11.17 -0.57
C MET A 110 -2.53 12.22 0.54
N ASN A 111 -3.71 12.78 0.67
CA ASN A 111 -4.06 13.81 1.64
C ASN A 111 -4.94 13.23 2.75
N ARG A 112 -4.37 13.04 3.96
CA ARG A 112 -5.10 12.50 5.13
C ARG A 112 -6.35 13.30 5.49
N GLU A 113 -6.39 14.61 5.24
CA GLU A 113 -7.58 15.41 5.47
C GLU A 113 -8.69 15.02 4.49
N GLY A 114 -8.37 14.90 3.20
CA GLY A 114 -9.35 14.54 2.17
C GLY A 114 -10.02 13.20 2.45
N ILE A 115 -9.22 12.15 2.70
CA ILE A 115 -9.78 10.82 2.95
C ILE A 115 -10.49 10.72 4.32
N ARG A 116 -10.00 11.43 5.35
CA ARG A 116 -10.65 11.44 6.68
C ARG A 116 -12.01 12.12 6.62
N ARG A 117 -12.13 13.27 5.93
CA ARG A 117 -13.40 13.96 5.75
C ARG A 117 -14.37 13.15 4.90
N LEU A 118 -13.91 12.55 3.80
CA LEU A 118 -14.72 11.63 3.02
C LEU A 118 -15.32 10.53 3.89
N ALA A 119 -14.49 9.84 4.66
CA ALA A 119 -14.96 8.72 5.50
C ALA A 119 -15.92 9.17 6.62
N ALA A 120 -15.54 10.20 7.38
CA ALA A 120 -16.27 10.63 8.58
C ALA A 120 -17.47 11.53 8.28
N GLU A 121 -17.33 12.49 7.34
CA GLU A 121 -18.30 13.56 7.15
C GLU A 121 -19.25 13.28 5.98
N GLU A 122 -18.75 12.67 4.88
CA GLU A 122 -19.58 12.38 3.70
C GLU A 122 -20.19 10.99 3.73
N LEU A 123 -19.43 9.97 4.19
CA LEU A 123 -19.88 8.57 4.22
C LEU A 123 -20.47 8.16 5.58
N ASP A 124 -20.38 9.00 6.61
CA ASP A 124 -20.84 8.72 7.98
C ASP A 124 -20.31 7.38 8.53
N LEU A 125 -19.00 7.14 8.30
CA LEU A 125 -18.32 5.96 8.82
C LEU A 125 -17.69 6.22 10.18
N SER A 126 -17.60 5.16 10.99
CA SER A 126 -16.87 5.24 12.26
C SER A 126 -15.38 5.45 12.00
N THR A 127 -14.82 6.53 12.54
CA THR A 127 -13.38 6.86 12.47
C THR A 127 -12.88 7.21 13.86
N SER A 128 -11.55 7.35 14.04
CA SER A 128 -11.00 8.00 15.23
C SER A 128 -11.56 9.42 15.36
N PRO A 129 -11.86 9.92 16.56
CA PRO A 129 -12.09 11.36 16.77
C PRO A 129 -10.87 12.14 16.27
N TYR A 130 -11.06 13.26 15.60
CA TYR A 130 -9.92 13.97 15.00
C TYR A 130 -10.11 15.49 14.97
N ARG A 131 -8.99 16.20 14.87
CA ARG A 131 -8.90 17.64 14.59
C ARG A 131 -7.68 17.93 13.73
N PHE A 132 -7.81 18.93 12.84
CA PHE A 132 -6.68 19.46 12.08
C PHE A 132 -6.12 20.70 12.74
N ALA A 133 -4.82 20.93 12.58
CA ALA A 133 -4.13 22.10 13.10
C ALA A 133 -3.11 22.64 12.09
N ASP A 134 -3.09 23.95 11.91
CA ASP A 134 -2.18 24.65 10.98
C ASP A 134 -0.97 25.27 11.68
N ASN A 135 -1.07 25.45 13.00
CA ASN A 135 -0.02 26.05 13.83
C ASN A 135 -0.02 25.42 15.22
N TYR A 136 0.98 25.78 16.03
CA TYR A 136 1.19 25.17 17.34
C TYR A 136 0.05 25.43 18.35
N ASP A 137 -0.58 26.61 18.30
CA ASP A 137 -1.68 26.91 19.22
C ASP A 137 -2.93 26.12 18.86
N ASP A 138 -3.27 26.03 17.58
CA ASP A 138 -4.34 25.15 17.08
C ASP A 138 -4.06 23.69 17.40
N PHE A 139 -2.79 23.26 17.33
CA PHE A 139 -2.38 21.91 17.66
C PHE A 139 -2.60 21.57 19.16
N LYS A 140 -2.23 22.47 20.07
CA LYS A 140 -2.53 22.30 21.50
C LYS A 140 -4.04 22.20 21.76
N ALA A 141 -4.82 23.08 21.13
CA ALA A 141 -6.27 23.03 21.23
C ALA A 141 -6.86 21.73 20.64
N ALA A 142 -6.27 21.20 19.56
CA ALA A 142 -6.66 19.93 18.97
C ALA A 142 -6.37 18.75 19.91
N VAL A 143 -5.20 18.73 20.57
CA VAL A 143 -4.84 17.70 21.56
C VAL A 143 -5.79 17.76 22.77
N GLU A 144 -6.10 18.97 23.26
CA GLU A 144 -7.05 19.15 24.37
C GLU A 144 -8.45 18.64 23.99
N HIS A 145 -8.93 18.94 22.78
CA HIS A 145 -10.23 18.51 22.30
C HIS A 145 -10.34 17.00 22.10
N VAL A 146 -9.31 16.38 21.50
CA VAL A 146 -9.28 14.94 21.21
C VAL A 146 -9.01 14.12 22.47
N GLY A 147 -8.22 14.69 23.38
CA GLY A 147 -7.77 14.04 24.63
C GLY A 147 -6.49 13.22 24.47
N ILE A 148 -5.87 12.88 25.60
CA ILE A 148 -4.67 12.05 25.69
C ILE A 148 -5.08 10.66 26.21
N PRO A 149 -4.57 9.54 25.64
CA PRO A 149 -3.58 9.49 24.55
C PRO A 149 -4.15 9.82 23.16
N CYS A 150 -3.33 10.42 22.30
CA CYS A 150 -3.69 10.69 20.91
C CYS A 150 -2.48 10.49 19.97
N VAL A 151 -2.74 10.45 18.67
CA VAL A 151 -1.73 10.28 17.62
C VAL A 151 -1.70 11.56 16.79
N VAL A 152 -0.50 12.09 16.55
CA VAL A 152 -0.29 13.20 15.61
C VAL A 152 0.39 12.68 14.34
N LYS A 153 -0.07 13.17 13.19
CA LYS A 153 0.48 12.81 11.87
C LYS A 153 0.52 14.05 10.97
N PRO A 154 1.57 14.28 10.18
CA PRO A 154 1.50 15.25 9.09
C PRO A 154 0.39 14.85 8.10
N VAL A 155 -0.36 15.82 7.57
CA VAL A 155 -1.42 15.55 6.59
C VAL A 155 -0.85 14.90 5.32
N MET A 156 0.34 15.33 4.91
CA MET A 156 1.04 14.82 3.72
C MET A 156 2.26 14.01 4.13
N SER A 157 2.07 12.78 4.60
CA SER A 157 3.15 11.84 4.93
C SER A 157 2.74 10.39 4.72
N SER A 158 3.71 9.47 4.65
CA SER A 158 3.46 8.03 4.57
C SER A 158 4.50 7.26 5.38
N SER A 159 4.25 5.97 5.60
CA SER A 159 5.16 5.05 6.31
C SER A 159 5.54 5.57 7.69
N GLY A 160 4.61 6.18 8.43
CA GLY A 160 4.81 6.63 9.81
C GLY A 160 5.77 7.80 10.01
N LYS A 161 6.29 8.43 8.93
CA LYS A 161 7.20 9.58 9.05
C LYS A 161 6.48 10.77 9.66
N GLY A 162 7.08 11.35 10.71
CA GLY A 162 6.49 12.45 11.46
C GLY A 162 5.30 12.06 12.35
N GLN A 163 4.98 10.76 12.42
CA GLN A 163 3.91 10.26 13.30
C GLN A 163 4.44 9.99 14.70
N SER A 164 3.72 10.43 15.73
CA SER A 164 4.02 10.10 17.12
C SER A 164 2.76 9.95 17.97
N VAL A 165 2.90 9.23 19.07
CA VAL A 165 1.84 9.08 20.08
C VAL A 165 2.13 10.04 21.23
N ILE A 166 1.17 10.88 21.57
CA ILE A 166 1.17 11.74 22.75
C ILE A 166 0.54 10.97 23.89
N LYS A 167 1.33 10.60 24.88
CA LYS A 167 0.89 9.86 26.06
C LYS A 167 0.71 10.76 27.29
N THR A 168 1.47 11.85 27.31
CA THR A 168 1.47 12.85 28.39
C THR A 168 1.54 14.26 27.81
N VAL A 169 1.25 15.25 28.63
CA VAL A 169 1.38 16.68 28.23
C VAL A 169 2.80 17.04 27.83
N ASP A 170 3.80 16.41 28.42
CA ASP A 170 5.23 16.64 28.12
C ASP A 170 5.65 16.16 26.72
N ASP A 171 4.83 15.34 26.07
CA ASP A 171 5.09 14.85 24.71
C ASP A 171 4.66 15.84 23.62
N ILE A 172 3.84 16.84 23.94
CA ILE A 172 3.14 17.70 22.96
C ILE A 172 4.13 18.46 22.07
N GLU A 173 5.11 19.14 22.66
CA GLU A 173 6.08 19.95 21.90
C GLU A 173 6.93 19.07 20.98
N LYS A 174 7.46 17.97 21.51
CA LYS A 174 8.25 17.01 20.70
C LYS A 174 7.46 16.39 19.56
N ALA A 175 6.19 16.09 19.80
CA ALA A 175 5.30 15.52 18.78
C ALA A 175 5.03 16.52 17.66
N TRP A 176 4.85 17.80 17.98
CA TRP A 176 4.71 18.86 16.99
C TRP A 176 5.96 19.01 16.14
N ASP A 177 7.14 19.15 16.78
CA ASP A 177 8.41 19.33 16.08
C ASP A 177 8.70 18.16 15.13
N TYR A 178 8.53 16.93 15.62
CA TYR A 178 8.73 15.74 14.79
C TYR A 178 7.73 15.67 13.61
N ALA A 179 6.48 16.10 13.82
CA ALA A 179 5.50 16.16 12.73
C ALA A 179 5.86 17.22 11.67
N GLN A 180 6.50 18.34 12.07
CA GLN A 180 6.96 19.36 11.13
C GLN A 180 8.16 18.89 10.29
N GLU A 181 9.03 18.03 10.84
CA GLU A 181 10.18 17.44 10.12
C GLU A 181 9.78 16.33 9.15
N GLY A 182 8.70 15.59 9.47
CA GLY A 182 8.29 14.38 8.74
C GLY A 182 7.38 14.61 7.52
N GLY A 183 6.92 15.84 7.29
CA GLY A 183 6.04 16.17 6.17
C GLY A 183 6.74 16.08 4.80
N ARG A 184 6.14 15.42 3.82
CA ARG A 184 6.67 15.32 2.43
C ARG A 184 6.76 16.66 1.71
N THR A 185 5.90 17.61 2.09
CA THR A 185 5.83 18.98 1.53
C THR A 185 6.49 20.00 2.44
N GLY A 186 7.27 19.57 3.45
CA GLY A 186 7.84 20.40 4.49
C GLY A 186 6.91 20.58 5.69
N ALA A 187 7.24 21.54 6.57
CA ALA A 187 6.43 21.92 7.72
C ALA A 187 5.02 22.36 7.29
N GLY A 188 3.99 21.93 8.01
CA GLY A 188 2.63 22.26 7.64
C GLY A 188 1.56 21.65 8.54
N ARG A 189 0.39 21.53 7.96
CA ARG A 189 -0.84 21.04 8.61
C ARG A 189 -0.71 19.62 9.13
N VAL A 190 -1.20 19.40 10.34
CA VAL A 190 -1.22 18.08 10.99
C VAL A 190 -2.66 17.65 11.30
N ILE A 191 -2.86 16.35 11.46
CA ILE A 191 -4.05 15.77 12.06
C ILE A 191 -3.70 15.23 13.44
N VAL A 192 -4.54 15.53 14.43
CA VAL A 192 -4.53 14.89 15.77
C VAL A 192 -5.70 13.93 15.82
N GLU A 193 -5.43 12.66 16.09
CA GLU A 193 -6.42 11.59 16.13
C GLU A 193 -6.45 10.95 17.52
N GLY A 194 -7.64 10.70 18.04
CA GLY A 194 -7.82 9.95 19.30
C GLY A 194 -7.24 8.55 19.18
N PHE A 195 -6.54 8.13 20.21
CA PHE A 195 -6.01 6.76 20.29
C PHE A 195 -7.17 5.76 20.35
N ILE A 196 -7.16 4.76 19.48
CA ILE A 196 -8.15 3.70 19.45
C ILE A 196 -7.61 2.51 20.22
N ASP A 197 -8.32 2.10 21.26
CA ASP A 197 -8.09 0.83 21.95
C ASP A 197 -8.78 -0.28 21.16
N PHE A 198 -8.03 -0.95 20.29
CA PHE A 198 -8.52 -2.01 19.41
C PHE A 198 -7.97 -3.39 19.83
N ASP A 199 -8.68 -4.44 19.46
CA ASP A 199 -8.22 -5.82 19.69
C ASP A 199 -7.15 -6.20 18.65
N TYR A 200 -7.36 -5.80 17.38
CA TYR A 200 -6.43 -5.99 16.27
C TYR A 200 -6.74 -5.03 15.11
N GLU A 201 -5.75 -4.85 14.26
CA GLU A 201 -5.86 -4.11 13.00
C GLU A 201 -5.86 -5.11 11.83
N ILE A 202 -6.64 -4.81 10.80
CA ILE A 202 -6.67 -5.59 9.55
C ILE A 202 -6.43 -4.71 8.34
N THR A 203 -5.91 -5.32 7.29
CA THR A 203 -6.05 -4.83 5.91
C THR A 203 -7.11 -5.66 5.21
N LEU A 204 -8.18 -5.02 4.74
CA LEU A 204 -9.17 -5.65 3.88
C LEU A 204 -8.89 -5.24 2.43
N LEU A 205 -8.24 -6.13 1.68
CA LEU A 205 -8.05 -5.94 0.25
C LEU A 205 -9.40 -6.02 -0.46
N THR A 206 -9.80 -4.89 -1.03
CA THR A 206 -11.10 -4.71 -1.67
C THR A 206 -10.88 -4.42 -3.14
N VAL A 207 -11.48 -5.23 -4.00
CA VAL A 207 -11.33 -5.13 -5.46
C VAL A 207 -12.61 -4.57 -6.05
N ARG A 208 -12.52 -3.43 -6.74
CA ARG A 208 -13.62 -2.91 -7.51
C ARG A 208 -13.40 -3.24 -9.00
N ALA A 209 -14.26 -4.06 -9.55
CA ALA A 209 -14.18 -4.58 -10.92
C ALA A 209 -15.50 -4.40 -11.68
N VAL A 210 -15.51 -4.80 -12.95
CA VAL A 210 -16.69 -4.66 -13.84
C VAL A 210 -17.89 -5.48 -13.38
N ASP A 211 -17.66 -6.54 -12.60
CA ASP A 211 -18.67 -7.44 -12.06
C ASP A 211 -19.01 -7.15 -10.58
N GLY A 212 -18.54 -6.04 -10.02
CA GLY A 212 -18.88 -5.60 -8.68
C GLY A 212 -17.68 -5.36 -7.76
N VAL A 213 -17.97 -5.34 -6.46
CA VAL A 213 -16.95 -5.24 -5.40
C VAL A 213 -16.72 -6.63 -4.83
N HIS A 214 -15.44 -7.02 -4.71
CA HIS A 214 -15.00 -8.31 -4.19
C HIS A 214 -14.03 -8.10 -3.03
N PHE A 215 -14.06 -8.98 -2.04
CA PHE A 215 -13.21 -8.90 -0.86
C PHE A 215 -12.29 -10.11 -0.79
N CYS A 216 -11.01 -9.87 -0.53
CA CYS A 216 -10.12 -10.93 -0.04
C CYS A 216 -10.48 -11.27 1.40
N ALA A 217 -10.12 -12.45 1.87
CA ALA A 217 -10.20 -12.73 3.31
C ALA A 217 -9.36 -11.69 4.08
N PRO A 218 -9.81 -11.22 5.26
CA PRO A 218 -9.10 -10.21 6.05
C PRO A 218 -7.65 -10.62 6.33
N ILE A 219 -6.74 -9.65 6.26
CA ILE A 219 -5.32 -9.84 6.52
C ILE A 219 -4.99 -9.21 7.87
N GLY A 220 -4.52 -10.04 8.81
CA GLY A 220 -3.89 -9.57 10.03
C GLY A 220 -2.41 -9.26 9.79
N HIS A 221 -1.86 -8.34 10.54
CA HIS A 221 -0.44 -7.98 10.40
C HIS A 221 0.15 -7.49 11.73
N ARG A 222 1.48 -7.53 11.81
CA ARG A 222 2.25 -6.91 12.88
C ARG A 222 3.15 -5.85 12.29
N GLN A 223 3.14 -4.69 12.92
CA GLN A 223 4.04 -3.58 12.65
C GLN A 223 5.02 -3.40 13.82
N GLU A 224 6.18 -2.84 13.53
CA GLU A 224 7.19 -2.47 14.51
C GLU A 224 7.85 -1.18 14.06
N ASP A 225 7.83 -0.16 14.90
CA ASP A 225 8.28 1.20 14.58
C ASP A 225 7.61 1.79 13.30
N GLY A 226 6.33 1.49 13.09
CA GLY A 226 5.58 1.92 11.90
C GLY A 226 5.92 1.17 10.61
N ASP A 227 6.77 0.14 10.67
CA ASP A 227 7.12 -0.72 9.55
C ASP A 227 6.43 -2.08 9.65
N TYR A 228 5.86 -2.53 8.54
CA TYR A 228 5.35 -3.88 8.36
C TYR A 228 6.45 -4.93 8.60
N ARG A 229 6.14 -5.96 9.37
CA ARG A 229 7.03 -7.08 9.70
C ARG A 229 6.53 -8.40 9.18
N GLU A 230 5.33 -8.77 9.55
CA GLU A 230 4.64 -9.93 9.04
C GLU A 230 3.15 -9.68 8.83
N SER A 231 2.57 -10.42 7.90
CA SER A 231 1.12 -10.50 7.70
C SER A 231 0.69 -11.95 7.58
N TRP A 232 -0.59 -12.20 7.85
CA TRP A 232 -1.20 -13.52 7.73
C TRP A 232 -2.63 -13.43 7.21
N GLN A 233 -3.08 -14.50 6.57
CA GLN A 233 -4.41 -14.61 5.98
C GLN A 233 -4.94 -16.05 6.09
N PRO A 234 -6.19 -16.24 6.59
CA PRO A 234 -7.11 -15.20 7.04
C PRO A 234 -6.83 -14.73 8.47
N GLN A 235 -7.15 -13.49 8.79
CA GLN A 235 -7.33 -13.05 10.16
C GLN A 235 -8.65 -13.60 10.69
N ALA A 236 -8.63 -14.25 11.85
CA ALA A 236 -9.84 -14.72 12.49
C ALA A 236 -10.69 -13.53 12.97
N MET A 237 -11.95 -13.50 12.58
CA MET A 237 -12.92 -12.45 12.91
C MET A 237 -14.31 -13.08 13.10
N SER A 238 -15.18 -12.42 13.87
CA SER A 238 -16.60 -12.79 13.91
C SER A 238 -17.28 -12.48 12.56
N GLU A 239 -18.36 -13.18 12.24
CA GLU A 239 -19.15 -12.91 11.03
C GLU A 239 -19.67 -11.46 10.99
N ASN A 240 -20.04 -10.90 12.16
CA ASN A 240 -20.52 -9.53 12.25
C ASN A 240 -19.41 -8.53 11.96
N ALA A 241 -18.20 -8.74 12.50
CA ALA A 241 -17.05 -7.90 12.23
C ALA A 241 -16.63 -7.97 10.75
N ILE A 242 -16.68 -9.14 10.11
CA ILE A 242 -16.42 -9.28 8.65
C ILE A 242 -17.42 -8.45 7.86
N LYS A 243 -18.74 -8.61 8.12
CA LYS A 243 -19.78 -7.83 7.43
C LYS A 243 -19.64 -6.32 7.63
N ALA A 244 -19.27 -5.88 8.83
CA ALA A 244 -19.04 -4.48 9.13
C ALA A 244 -17.78 -3.94 8.38
N ALA A 245 -16.73 -4.75 8.28
CA ALA A 245 -15.52 -4.42 7.55
C ALA A 245 -15.80 -4.30 6.03
N GLU A 246 -16.49 -5.28 5.46
CA GLU A 246 -16.90 -5.28 4.05
C GLU A 246 -17.78 -4.07 3.73
N TYR A 247 -18.79 -3.78 4.55
CA TYR A 247 -19.66 -2.62 4.39
C TYR A 247 -18.87 -1.30 4.40
N THR A 248 -17.95 -1.15 5.36
CA THR A 248 -17.10 0.04 5.47
C THR A 248 -16.21 0.20 4.23
N ALA A 249 -15.54 -0.88 3.83
CA ALA A 249 -14.66 -0.87 2.67
C ALA A 249 -15.42 -0.61 1.36
N GLU A 250 -16.58 -1.23 1.16
CA GLU A 250 -17.41 -1.03 -0.03
C GLU A 250 -17.84 0.44 -0.18
N LYS A 251 -18.29 1.08 0.89
CA LYS A 251 -18.63 2.51 0.88
C LYS A 251 -17.45 3.37 0.42
N VAL A 252 -16.27 3.14 1.00
CA VAL A 252 -15.06 3.91 0.68
C VAL A 252 -14.65 3.72 -0.77
N VAL A 253 -14.52 2.47 -1.25
CA VAL A 253 -14.05 2.23 -2.61
C VAL A 253 -15.05 2.68 -3.68
N ASN A 254 -16.36 2.63 -3.39
CA ASN A 254 -17.37 3.17 -4.30
C ASN A 254 -17.31 4.71 -4.40
N ALA A 255 -17.02 5.40 -3.30
CA ALA A 255 -16.84 6.85 -3.29
C ALA A 255 -15.56 7.29 -4.02
N LEU A 256 -14.49 6.51 -3.91
CA LEU A 256 -13.22 6.74 -4.63
C LEU A 256 -13.35 6.44 -6.13
N GLY A 257 -14.16 5.46 -6.51
CA GLY A 257 -14.45 5.12 -7.91
C GLY A 257 -13.33 4.37 -8.62
N GLY A 258 -13.48 4.20 -9.94
CA GLY A 258 -12.55 3.48 -10.80
C GLY A 258 -12.55 1.96 -10.59
N TYR A 259 -11.64 1.27 -11.25
CA TYR A 259 -11.41 -0.18 -11.14
C TYR A 259 -9.98 -0.46 -10.70
N GLY A 260 -9.83 -1.39 -9.76
CA GLY A 260 -8.53 -1.77 -9.21
C GLY A 260 -8.69 -2.35 -7.81
N ILE A 261 -7.56 -2.53 -7.12
CA ILE A 261 -7.53 -2.99 -5.75
C ILE A 261 -7.31 -1.82 -4.79
N PHE A 262 -7.88 -1.94 -3.60
CA PHE A 262 -7.75 -0.97 -2.52
C PHE A 262 -7.37 -1.72 -1.24
N GLY A 263 -6.30 -1.29 -0.58
CA GLY A 263 -5.94 -1.74 0.75
C GLY A 263 -6.64 -0.89 1.80
N VAL A 264 -7.74 -1.39 2.38
CA VAL A 264 -8.51 -0.67 3.39
C VAL A 264 -8.06 -1.12 4.78
N GLU A 265 -7.49 -0.20 5.56
CA GLU A 265 -7.01 -0.46 6.90
C GLU A 265 -8.10 -0.13 7.93
N LEU A 266 -8.38 -1.07 8.81
CA LEU A 266 -9.48 -1.02 9.76
C LEU A 266 -9.02 -1.48 11.14
N PHE A 267 -9.38 -0.73 12.18
CA PHE A 267 -9.30 -1.19 13.56
C PHE A 267 -10.56 -1.97 13.93
N VAL A 268 -10.38 -3.06 14.67
CA VAL A 268 -11.48 -3.93 15.11
C VAL A 268 -11.46 -4.07 16.62
N LYS A 269 -12.63 -3.84 17.24
CA LYS A 269 -12.87 -4.08 18.67
C LYS A 269 -14.18 -4.83 18.84
N GLY A 270 -14.12 -6.12 19.20
CA GLY A 270 -15.27 -7.01 19.14
C GLY A 270 -15.86 -7.05 17.73
N ASP A 271 -17.14 -6.68 17.59
CA ASP A 271 -17.82 -6.56 16.30
C ASP A 271 -17.74 -5.15 15.69
N LYS A 272 -17.18 -4.18 16.42
CA LYS A 272 -17.07 -2.79 15.96
C LYS A 272 -15.86 -2.63 15.05
N VAL A 273 -16.11 -2.05 13.87
CA VAL A 273 -15.07 -1.70 12.88
C VAL A 273 -14.94 -0.18 12.78
N ILE A 274 -13.70 0.29 12.74
CA ILE A 274 -13.35 1.71 12.69
C ILE A 274 -12.41 1.92 11.51
N PHE A 275 -12.77 2.81 10.58
CA PHE A 275 -11.94 3.14 9.43
C PHE A 275 -10.67 3.89 9.88
N ASN A 276 -9.51 3.43 9.42
CA ASN A 276 -8.22 4.05 9.63
C ASN A 276 -7.71 4.76 8.38
N GLU A 277 -7.36 4.01 7.34
CA GLU A 277 -6.76 4.54 6.11
C GLU A 277 -7.14 3.67 4.89
N VAL A 278 -6.92 4.18 3.68
CA VAL A 278 -7.05 3.40 2.44
C VAL A 278 -5.95 3.77 1.45
N SER A 279 -5.36 2.74 0.83
CA SER A 279 -4.44 2.87 -0.30
C SER A 279 -5.16 2.43 -1.58
N PRO A 280 -5.25 3.25 -2.64
CA PRO A 280 -5.92 2.90 -3.90
C PRO A 280 -4.98 2.11 -4.82
N ARG A 281 -4.31 1.10 -4.29
CA ARG A 281 -3.25 0.30 -4.91
C ARG A 281 -3.00 -0.97 -4.09
N PRO A 282 -2.19 -1.92 -4.59
CA PRO A 282 -1.69 -3.04 -3.78
C PRO A 282 -1.05 -2.57 -2.47
N HIS A 283 -1.15 -3.38 -1.43
CA HIS A 283 -0.72 -3.06 -0.08
C HIS A 283 0.37 -4.01 0.40
N ASP A 284 1.37 -3.50 1.15
CA ASP A 284 2.50 -4.30 1.67
C ASP A 284 2.05 -5.58 2.40
N THR A 285 1.00 -5.48 3.21
CA THR A 285 0.46 -6.64 3.93
C THR A 285 -0.15 -7.68 3.00
N GLY A 286 -0.59 -7.26 1.83
CA GLY A 286 -1.21 -8.11 0.81
C GLY A 286 -0.23 -9.03 0.07
N MET A 287 1.09 -8.89 0.26
CA MET A 287 2.08 -9.82 -0.29
C MET A 287 1.81 -11.28 0.10
N VAL A 288 1.16 -11.53 1.23
CA VAL A 288 0.73 -12.88 1.63
C VAL A 288 -0.17 -13.54 0.60
N THR A 289 -0.92 -12.75 -0.19
CA THR A 289 -1.83 -13.25 -1.23
C THR A 289 -1.10 -14.00 -2.36
N MET A 290 0.19 -13.78 -2.54
CA MET A 290 1.00 -14.54 -3.50
C MET A 290 1.09 -16.03 -3.20
N ILE A 291 0.74 -16.46 -1.98
CA ILE A 291 0.75 -17.89 -1.59
C ILE A 291 -0.57 -18.35 -0.97
N SER A 292 -1.38 -17.42 -0.46
CA SER A 292 -2.61 -17.76 0.26
C SER A 292 -3.82 -17.97 -0.63
N GLN A 293 -3.81 -17.44 -1.86
CA GLN A 293 -4.97 -17.48 -2.78
C GLN A 293 -4.54 -17.68 -4.24
N GLU A 294 -5.52 -18.02 -5.10
CA GLU A 294 -5.30 -18.31 -6.52
C GLU A 294 -4.78 -17.08 -7.28
N MET A 295 -5.40 -15.93 -7.07
CA MET A 295 -4.98 -14.66 -7.63
C MET A 295 -4.38 -13.81 -6.54
N SER A 296 -3.11 -13.41 -6.70
CA SER A 296 -2.49 -12.44 -5.80
C SER A 296 -3.19 -11.08 -5.87
N GLU A 297 -2.97 -10.22 -4.89
CA GLU A 297 -3.48 -8.85 -4.93
C GLU A 297 -3.06 -8.12 -6.23
N PHE A 298 -1.89 -8.42 -6.75
CA PHE A 298 -1.37 -7.85 -7.99
C PHE A 298 -2.13 -8.36 -9.21
N ALA A 299 -2.41 -9.66 -9.27
CA ALA A 299 -3.23 -10.26 -10.32
C ALA A 299 -4.66 -9.71 -10.29
N LEU A 300 -5.25 -9.58 -9.09
CA LEU A 300 -6.56 -8.97 -8.89
C LEU A 300 -6.59 -7.52 -9.37
N HIS A 301 -5.56 -6.73 -9.02
CA HIS A 301 -5.44 -5.34 -9.45
C HIS A 301 -5.40 -5.21 -10.96
N VAL A 302 -4.48 -5.94 -11.61
CA VAL A 302 -4.33 -5.92 -13.07
C VAL A 302 -5.62 -6.39 -13.77
N ARG A 303 -6.24 -7.46 -13.26
CA ARG A 303 -7.49 -7.98 -13.82
C ARG A 303 -8.62 -6.97 -13.71
N ALA A 304 -8.76 -6.29 -12.58
CA ALA A 304 -9.79 -5.29 -12.35
C ALA A 304 -9.64 -4.08 -13.27
N PHE A 305 -8.47 -3.43 -13.28
CA PHE A 305 -8.29 -2.21 -14.06
C PHE A 305 -8.30 -2.45 -15.58
N THR A 306 -7.99 -3.66 -16.02
CA THR A 306 -8.08 -4.03 -17.43
C THR A 306 -9.51 -4.38 -17.88
N GLY A 307 -10.49 -4.23 -17.00
CA GLY A 307 -11.90 -4.45 -17.32
C GLY A 307 -12.32 -5.92 -17.38
N MET A 308 -11.58 -6.79 -16.70
CA MET A 308 -11.92 -8.22 -16.60
C MET A 308 -12.70 -8.50 -15.32
N PRO A 309 -13.64 -9.49 -15.34
CA PRO A 309 -14.36 -9.88 -14.13
C PRO A 309 -13.48 -10.65 -13.17
N ILE A 310 -13.73 -10.49 -11.87
CA ILE A 310 -13.03 -11.23 -10.80
C ILE A 310 -13.72 -12.57 -10.53
N ASN A 311 -15.04 -12.62 -10.58
CA ASN A 311 -15.92 -13.73 -10.26
C ASN A 311 -15.81 -14.18 -8.80
N LYS A 312 -14.77 -14.93 -8.45
CA LYS A 312 -14.56 -15.45 -7.10
C LYS A 312 -13.07 -15.44 -6.75
N ILE A 313 -12.77 -14.97 -5.54
CA ILE A 313 -11.43 -15.09 -4.95
C ILE A 313 -11.35 -16.41 -4.19
N VAL A 314 -10.45 -17.29 -4.62
CA VAL A 314 -10.26 -18.63 -4.02
C VAL A 314 -9.05 -18.60 -3.10
N GLN A 315 -9.28 -18.90 -1.84
CA GLN A 315 -8.21 -19.00 -0.84
C GLN A 315 -7.77 -20.46 -0.70
N TYR A 316 -6.45 -20.68 -0.61
CA TYR A 316 -5.84 -22.00 -0.48
C TYR A 316 -5.70 -22.48 0.96
N GLY A 317 -5.58 -21.56 1.93
CA GLY A 317 -5.47 -21.91 3.34
C GLY A 317 -4.58 -20.96 4.14
N PRO A 318 -4.37 -21.26 5.43
CA PRO A 318 -3.61 -20.43 6.35
C PRO A 318 -2.20 -20.15 5.83
N SER A 319 -1.86 -18.87 5.69
CA SER A 319 -0.61 -18.44 5.08
C SER A 319 -0.06 -17.18 5.78
N ALA A 320 1.24 -16.98 5.64
CA ALA A 320 1.91 -15.80 6.18
C ALA A 320 3.00 -15.27 5.26
N SER A 321 3.32 -14.01 5.43
CA SER A 321 4.45 -13.31 4.84
C SER A 321 5.30 -12.70 5.95
N ALA A 322 6.63 -12.81 5.87
CA ALA A 322 7.55 -12.15 6.79
C ALA A 322 8.68 -11.46 6.01
N VAL A 323 9.05 -10.24 6.43
CA VAL A 323 10.06 -9.44 5.72
C VAL A 323 11.47 -9.98 5.92
N ILE A 324 12.27 -9.92 4.86
CA ILE A 324 13.73 -10.02 4.91
C ILE A 324 14.25 -8.59 5.08
N LEU A 325 14.68 -8.27 6.29
CA LEU A 325 15.10 -6.91 6.68
C LEU A 325 16.62 -6.80 6.64
N GLY A 326 17.13 -5.87 5.83
CA GLY A 326 18.53 -5.48 5.83
C GLY A 326 18.78 -4.24 6.68
N GLN A 327 20.01 -4.12 7.20
CA GLN A 327 20.49 -2.92 7.88
C GLN A 327 21.96 -2.70 7.55
N GLY A 328 22.28 -1.53 7.03
CA GLY A 328 23.64 -1.15 6.62
C GLY A 328 23.60 -0.13 5.50
N THR A 329 24.76 0.08 4.88
CA THR A 329 24.91 0.95 3.69
C THR A 329 25.73 0.20 2.66
N SER A 330 25.14 -0.08 1.49
CA SER A 330 25.79 -0.81 0.39
C SER A 330 25.02 -0.65 -0.92
N THR A 331 25.76 -0.71 -2.02
CA THR A 331 25.23 -0.87 -3.39
C THR A 331 25.54 -2.26 -3.97
N ASP A 332 26.20 -3.14 -3.20
CA ASP A 332 26.48 -4.55 -3.56
C ASP A 332 25.76 -5.48 -2.58
N ILE A 333 24.46 -5.67 -2.80
CA ILE A 333 23.62 -6.49 -1.92
C ILE A 333 23.54 -7.91 -2.47
N ARG A 334 23.96 -8.89 -1.68
CA ARG A 334 23.88 -10.32 -2.02
C ARG A 334 23.12 -11.10 -0.95
N PHE A 335 22.51 -12.19 -1.33
CA PHE A 335 21.71 -13.06 -0.46
C PHE A 335 22.29 -14.45 -0.40
N ASP A 336 22.55 -14.94 0.80
CA ASP A 336 23.01 -16.31 1.07
C ASP A 336 21.96 -17.10 1.86
N ASN A 337 22.14 -18.42 1.93
CA ASN A 337 21.25 -19.37 2.62
C ASN A 337 19.82 -19.47 2.07
N LEU A 338 19.54 -19.01 0.86
CA LEU A 338 18.20 -19.13 0.24
C LEU A 338 17.72 -20.60 0.19
N ALA A 339 18.61 -21.54 -0.10
CA ALA A 339 18.28 -22.97 -0.10
C ALA A 339 17.78 -23.45 1.26
N LYS A 340 18.32 -22.92 2.37
CA LYS A 340 17.87 -23.26 3.72
C LYS A 340 16.50 -22.65 4.05
N ALA A 341 16.24 -21.44 3.56
CA ALA A 341 14.95 -20.79 3.73
C ALA A 341 13.84 -21.48 2.92
N LEU A 342 14.20 -22.10 1.80
CA LEU A 342 13.29 -22.79 0.88
C LEU A 342 13.21 -24.32 1.11
N ALA A 343 13.80 -24.84 2.17
CA ALA A 343 13.92 -26.28 2.39
C ALA A 343 12.56 -27.00 2.62
N GLN A 344 11.52 -26.27 3.00
CA GLN A 344 10.20 -26.83 3.26
C GLN A 344 9.24 -26.57 2.09
N PRO A 345 8.33 -27.51 1.74
CA PRO A 345 7.31 -27.27 0.75
C PRO A 345 6.39 -26.11 1.13
N GLN A 346 5.69 -25.56 0.15
CA GLN A 346 4.78 -24.40 0.36
C GLN A 346 5.48 -23.21 1.04
N THR A 347 6.75 -23.02 0.71
CA THR A 347 7.57 -21.87 1.11
C THR A 347 8.10 -21.20 -0.15
N GLN A 348 7.99 -19.88 -0.23
CA GLN A 348 8.49 -19.09 -1.35
C GLN A 348 9.29 -17.89 -0.82
N VAL A 349 10.18 -17.35 -1.63
CA VAL A 349 10.94 -16.14 -1.36
C VAL A 349 10.70 -15.15 -2.51
N ARG A 350 10.52 -13.88 -2.18
CA ARG A 350 10.57 -12.78 -3.14
C ARG A 350 11.70 -11.84 -2.72
N LEU A 351 12.73 -11.73 -3.54
CA LEU A 351 13.76 -10.72 -3.39
C LEU A 351 13.37 -9.51 -4.23
N PHE A 352 13.32 -8.35 -3.61
CA PHE A 352 12.78 -7.16 -4.25
C PHE A 352 13.68 -6.62 -5.36
N GLY A 353 15.00 -6.80 -5.21
CA GLY A 353 15.97 -6.27 -6.19
C GLY A 353 16.25 -4.78 -5.99
N LYS A 354 16.13 -4.27 -4.76
CA LYS A 354 16.52 -2.88 -4.46
C LYS A 354 18.01 -2.69 -4.74
N PRO A 355 18.42 -1.65 -5.50
CA PRO A 355 19.82 -1.50 -5.95
C PRO A 355 20.78 -1.10 -4.82
N GLU A 356 20.24 -0.55 -3.75
CA GLU A 356 21.02 -0.05 -2.62
C GLU A 356 20.30 -0.26 -1.29
N ILE A 357 21.05 -0.22 -0.22
CA ILE A 357 20.55 -0.09 1.14
C ILE A 357 21.28 1.08 1.81
N ASP A 358 20.51 1.93 2.50
CA ASP A 358 20.99 2.95 3.41
C ASP A 358 20.10 2.93 4.65
N GLY A 359 20.71 2.60 5.81
CA GLY A 359 20.00 2.35 7.06
C GLY A 359 19.24 1.02 7.07
N ARG A 360 17.98 1.04 7.50
CA ARG A 360 17.08 -0.14 7.61
C ARG A 360 16.15 -0.20 6.41
N ARG A 361 16.15 -1.31 5.68
CA ARG A 361 15.34 -1.45 4.45
C ARG A 361 14.83 -2.89 4.27
N ARG A 362 13.56 -3.04 3.88
CA ARG A 362 12.99 -4.32 3.46
C ARG A 362 13.56 -4.70 2.10
N LEU A 363 14.16 -5.88 1.99
CA LEU A 363 14.85 -6.38 0.79
C LEU A 363 14.15 -7.58 0.15
N GLY A 364 13.16 -8.15 0.82
CA GLY A 364 12.40 -9.27 0.35
C GLY A 364 11.35 -9.71 1.35
N VAL A 365 10.62 -10.76 0.99
CA VAL A 365 9.71 -11.48 1.88
C VAL A 365 9.85 -12.98 1.72
N VAL A 366 9.61 -13.71 2.81
CA VAL A 366 9.37 -15.14 2.82
C VAL A 366 7.88 -15.38 2.99
N LEU A 367 7.33 -16.23 2.14
CA LEU A 367 5.92 -16.60 2.12
C LEU A 367 5.79 -18.06 2.51
N THR A 368 4.86 -18.39 3.40
CA THR A 368 4.60 -19.74 3.85
C THR A 368 3.11 -20.04 3.88
N ARG A 369 2.76 -21.31 3.65
CA ARG A 369 1.41 -21.84 3.86
C ARG A 369 1.51 -23.13 4.67
N ARG A 370 0.74 -23.19 5.77
CA ARG A 370 0.75 -24.31 6.72
C ARG A 370 -0.68 -24.72 7.08
N LYS A 371 -0.82 -25.56 8.10
CA LYS A 371 -2.13 -26.01 8.58
C LYS A 371 -2.84 -24.94 9.41
N THR A 372 -2.08 -24.13 10.14
CA THR A 372 -2.61 -23.05 10.97
C THR A 372 -1.90 -21.71 10.67
N ILE A 373 -2.49 -20.62 11.12
CA ILE A 373 -1.88 -19.29 11.01
C ILE A 373 -0.61 -19.20 11.85
N GLU A 374 -0.63 -19.74 13.06
CA GLU A 374 0.51 -19.71 13.99
C GLU A 374 1.71 -20.44 13.38
N GLU A 375 1.52 -21.64 12.80
CA GLU A 375 2.56 -22.37 12.09
C GLU A 375 3.09 -21.58 10.90
N SER A 376 2.19 -20.94 10.14
CA SER A 376 2.56 -20.15 8.95
C SER A 376 3.41 -18.93 9.35
N VAL A 377 2.99 -18.18 10.35
CA VAL A 377 3.72 -16.99 10.84
C VAL A 377 5.08 -17.40 11.39
N GLN A 378 5.11 -18.42 12.27
CA GLN A 378 6.36 -18.91 12.87
C GLN A 378 7.35 -19.31 11.77
N ASP A 379 6.93 -20.13 10.82
CA ASP A 379 7.81 -20.60 9.74
C ASP A 379 8.25 -19.48 8.80
N ALA A 380 7.37 -18.50 8.49
CA ALA A 380 7.75 -17.35 7.68
C ALA A 380 8.85 -16.53 8.34
N VAL A 381 8.69 -16.23 9.63
CA VAL A 381 9.66 -15.46 10.42
C VAL A 381 10.98 -16.22 10.58
N GLU A 382 10.94 -17.51 10.91
CA GLU A 382 12.14 -18.33 11.04
C GLU A 382 12.90 -18.47 9.73
N ASN A 383 12.18 -18.67 8.61
CA ASN A 383 12.81 -18.79 7.30
C ASN A 383 13.35 -17.43 6.81
N ALA A 384 12.70 -16.31 7.10
CA ALA A 384 13.22 -14.98 6.80
C ALA A 384 14.55 -14.72 7.52
N LYS A 385 14.68 -15.13 8.80
CA LYS A 385 15.94 -15.03 9.57
C LYS A 385 17.07 -15.91 9.03
N LYS A 386 16.77 -17.00 8.28
CA LYS A 386 17.79 -17.84 7.64
C LYS A 386 18.47 -17.15 6.47
N VAL A 387 17.77 -16.24 5.80
CA VAL A 387 18.34 -15.49 4.67
C VAL A 387 19.39 -14.54 5.20
N LYS A 388 20.62 -14.73 4.78
CA LYS A 388 21.76 -13.88 5.16
C LYS A 388 22.00 -12.85 4.09
N ILE A 389 22.00 -11.59 4.49
CA ILE A 389 22.34 -10.46 3.62
C ILE A 389 23.84 -10.22 3.74
N VAL A 390 24.51 -10.09 2.61
CA VAL A 390 25.96 -9.84 2.51
C VAL A 390 26.14 -8.57 1.69
N TYR A 391 26.95 -7.65 2.22
CA TYR A 391 27.25 -6.35 1.66
C TYR A 391 28.67 -6.27 1.14
#